data_7f575d2b78330d9e393caccf8dd7bea3
#
_entry.id   7f575d2b78330d9e393caccf8dd7bea3
#
_cell.length_a   1.000
_cell.length_b   1.000
_cell.length_c   1.000
_cell.angle_alpha   90.00
_cell.angle_beta   90.00
_cell.angle_gamma   90.00
#
_symmetry.space_group_name_H-M   'P 1'
#
loop_
_entity.id
_entity.type
_entity.pdbx_description
1 polymer ?
#
loop_
_entity_poly.entity_id
_entity_poly.type
_entity_poly.pdbx_seq_one_letter_code
_entity_poly.pdbx_strand_id
1 'polypeptide(L)'
;DMAMISTGKYMYLTGVVQDPNRIGEFVSSVTRAAKLSEPEIGVVQFPLPLPGNEPIIYPMDVMLVRALSKDSRRSVAELAKELEVAPRTVRRHIDRLSKDMLAHFSLELHLNRTSDLFPALHLTVKGGQDKEKAALAMIKQLALREIITFNFGDRPEQFIVVFWSSSIGDLNETIADLEKSGMFEEVRPNLILDARYYEGARALTPPVRGKMPK
;
A
#
# COMPACT_ATOMS: atom_id res chain seq x y z
N ASP A 1 -6.72 -4.47 4.03
CA ASP A 1 -6.23 -5.78 3.57
C ASP A 1 -6.47 -5.90 2.08
N MET A 2 -5.56 -6.54 1.37
CA MET A 2 -5.65 -6.72 -0.08
C MET A 2 -5.16 -8.12 -0.44
N ALA A 3 -5.83 -8.74 -1.41
CA ALA A 3 -5.37 -9.96 -2.04
C ALA A 3 -5.18 -9.71 -3.55
N MET A 4 -4.04 -10.07 -4.09
CA MET A 4 -3.78 -10.04 -5.51
C MET A 4 -3.46 -11.44 -6.00
N ILE A 5 -4.12 -11.85 -7.08
CA ILE A 5 -3.89 -13.14 -7.73
C ILE A 5 -3.09 -12.88 -8.99
N SER A 6 -1.95 -13.57 -9.14
CA SER A 6 -1.09 -13.40 -10.30
C SER A 6 -1.04 -14.63 -11.21
N THR A 7 -0.51 -14.44 -12.41
CA THR A 7 -0.07 -15.54 -13.27
C THR A 7 1.11 -16.25 -12.60
N GLY A 8 1.09 -17.57 -12.57
CA GLY A 8 2.19 -18.36 -12.00
C GLY A 8 1.93 -18.80 -10.56
N LYS A 9 2.94 -18.73 -9.70
CA LYS A 9 2.92 -19.40 -8.38
C LYS A 9 2.52 -18.47 -7.22
N TYR A 10 2.29 -17.18 -7.47
CA TYR A 10 2.15 -16.22 -6.40
C TYR A 10 0.70 -15.74 -6.22
N MET A 11 0.27 -15.76 -4.98
CA MET A 11 -0.84 -14.98 -4.48
C MET A 11 -0.29 -14.04 -3.41
N TYR A 12 -0.51 -12.75 -3.59
CA TYR A 12 -0.06 -11.74 -2.64
C TYR A 12 -1.19 -11.43 -1.68
N LEU A 13 -0.92 -11.53 -0.39
CA LEU A 13 -1.85 -11.15 0.66
C LEU A 13 -1.18 -10.09 1.52
N THR A 14 -1.80 -8.93 1.62
CA THR A 14 -1.38 -7.89 2.56
C THR A 14 -2.38 -7.79 3.68
N GLY A 15 -1.90 -7.69 4.89
CA GLY A 15 -2.73 -7.53 6.08
C GLY A 15 -2.04 -6.65 7.10
N VAL A 16 -2.82 -5.97 7.93
CA VAL A 16 -2.33 -5.17 9.04
C VAL A 16 -2.48 -5.96 10.32
N VAL A 17 -1.37 -6.17 11.01
CA VAL A 17 -1.34 -6.84 12.32
C VAL A 17 -0.97 -5.77 13.36
N GLN A 18 -1.87 -5.52 14.30
CA GLN A 18 -1.67 -4.49 15.33
C GLN A 18 -0.57 -4.87 16.35
N ASP A 19 -0.47 -6.15 16.65
CA ASP A 19 0.51 -6.70 17.58
C ASP A 19 1.48 -7.59 16.80
N PRO A 20 2.77 -7.20 16.70
CA PRO A 20 3.78 -7.98 16.01
C PRO A 20 3.88 -9.44 16.50
N ASN A 21 3.58 -9.71 17.77
CA ASN A 21 3.60 -11.06 18.31
C ASN A 21 2.51 -11.98 17.71
N ARG A 22 1.50 -11.41 17.06
CA ARG A 22 0.41 -12.13 16.41
C ARG A 22 0.64 -12.41 14.93
N ILE A 23 1.78 -12.03 14.37
CA ILE A 23 2.10 -12.31 12.96
C ILE A 23 2.04 -13.82 12.68
N GLY A 24 2.59 -14.64 13.58
CA GLY A 24 2.55 -16.11 13.44
C GLY A 24 1.13 -16.68 13.42
N GLU A 25 0.21 -16.15 14.22
CA GLU A 25 -1.21 -16.55 14.21
C GLU A 25 -1.88 -16.16 12.89
N PHE A 26 -1.64 -14.94 12.42
CA PHE A 26 -2.17 -14.45 11.14
C PHE A 26 -1.69 -15.34 9.99
N VAL A 27 -0.37 -15.58 9.89
CA VAL A 27 0.23 -16.44 8.86
C VAL A 27 -0.35 -17.85 8.92
N SER A 28 -0.42 -18.46 10.10
CA SER A 28 -0.97 -19.82 10.29
C SER A 28 -2.43 -19.91 9.85
N SER A 29 -3.21 -18.87 10.12
CA SER A 29 -4.62 -18.80 9.71
C SER A 29 -4.75 -18.72 8.20
N VAL A 30 -3.96 -17.87 7.54
CA VAL A 30 -3.92 -17.72 6.08
C VAL A 30 -3.46 -19.02 5.42
N THR A 31 -2.35 -19.61 5.87
CA THR A 31 -1.78 -20.84 5.35
C THR A 31 -2.78 -22.00 5.39
N ARG A 32 -3.47 -22.13 6.53
CA ARG A 32 -4.52 -23.14 6.71
C ARG A 32 -5.70 -22.92 5.78
N ALA A 33 -6.19 -21.66 5.70
CA ALA A 33 -7.33 -21.33 4.86
C ALA A 33 -7.03 -21.51 3.37
N ALA A 34 -5.83 -21.12 2.94
CA ALA A 34 -5.39 -21.21 1.56
C ALA A 34 -4.83 -22.61 1.18
N LYS A 35 -4.64 -23.50 2.16
CA LYS A 35 -3.99 -24.83 1.99
C LYS A 35 -2.60 -24.72 1.34
N LEU A 36 -1.84 -23.70 1.70
CA LEU A 36 -0.48 -23.48 1.24
C LEU A 36 0.52 -24.17 2.18
N SER A 37 1.62 -24.66 1.64
CA SER A 37 2.64 -25.35 2.43
C SER A 37 3.64 -24.38 3.07
N GLU A 38 4.12 -23.39 2.33
CA GLU A 38 5.19 -22.48 2.77
C GLU A 38 4.93 -21.07 2.24
N PRO A 39 4.36 -20.15 3.06
CA PRO A 39 4.22 -18.75 2.66
C PRO A 39 5.56 -18.04 2.82
N GLU A 40 5.90 -17.22 1.85
CA GLU A 40 6.96 -16.22 2.00
C GLU A 40 6.36 -15.00 2.71
N ILE A 41 6.97 -14.59 3.82
CA ILE A 41 6.48 -13.51 4.66
C ILE A 41 7.45 -12.34 4.55
N GLY A 42 6.92 -11.15 4.29
CA GLY A 42 7.66 -9.90 4.34
C GLY A 42 6.95 -8.89 5.22
N VAL A 43 7.69 -8.12 6.00
CA VAL A 43 7.17 -7.02 6.79
C VAL A 43 7.29 -5.74 5.97
N VAL A 44 6.17 -5.29 5.41
CA VAL A 44 6.14 -4.08 4.57
C VAL A 44 6.42 -2.85 5.41
N GLN A 45 7.42 -2.08 5.00
CA GLN A 45 7.74 -0.81 5.61
C GLN A 45 6.93 0.30 4.92
N PHE A 46 5.97 0.86 5.66
CA PHE A 46 5.34 2.11 5.24
C PHE A 46 6.17 3.29 5.74
N PRO A 47 6.13 4.43 5.05
CA PRO A 47 6.67 5.66 5.59
C PRO A 47 5.87 6.03 6.85
N LEU A 48 6.38 5.62 8.00
CA LEU A 48 5.82 6.02 9.29
C LEU A 48 6.28 7.44 9.62
N PRO A 49 5.49 8.22 10.36
CA PRO A 49 5.96 9.48 10.93
C PRO A 49 7.28 9.25 11.70
N LEU A 50 8.21 10.18 11.57
CA LEU A 50 9.51 10.08 12.24
C LEU A 50 9.34 9.85 13.75
N PRO A 51 10.14 8.97 14.37
CA PRO A 51 10.10 8.72 15.82
C PRO A 51 10.25 10.03 16.60
N GLY A 52 9.38 10.26 17.56
CA GLY A 52 9.37 11.47 18.40
C GLY A 52 8.23 12.44 18.13
N ASN A 53 7.53 12.30 17.01
CA ASN A 53 6.29 13.03 16.72
C ASN A 53 5.15 12.03 16.46
N GLU A 54 4.73 11.32 17.50
CA GLU A 54 3.49 10.56 17.37
C GLU A 54 2.35 11.53 17.04
N PRO A 55 1.73 11.38 15.87
CA PRO A 55 0.70 12.30 15.45
C PRO A 55 -0.50 12.21 16.39
N ILE A 56 -0.98 13.36 16.84
CA ILE A 56 -2.16 13.42 17.68
C ILE A 56 -3.40 13.21 16.80
N ILE A 57 -4.14 12.14 17.06
CA ILE A 57 -5.40 11.85 16.39
C ILE A 57 -6.55 12.36 17.26
N TYR A 58 -7.39 13.21 16.69
CA TYR A 58 -8.57 13.76 17.35
C TYR A 58 -9.83 12.97 17.00
N PRO A 59 -10.86 13.00 17.84
CA PRO A 59 -12.15 12.36 17.54
C PRO A 59 -12.73 12.75 16.18
N MET A 60 -12.60 14.02 15.81
CA MET A 60 -13.05 14.54 14.52
C MET A 60 -12.32 13.89 13.33
N ASP A 61 -11.04 13.57 13.46
CA ASP A 61 -10.27 12.90 12.41
C ASP A 61 -10.82 11.50 12.15
N VAL A 62 -11.13 10.76 13.21
CA VAL A 62 -11.72 9.42 13.11
C VAL A 62 -13.09 9.49 12.45
N MET A 63 -13.92 10.47 12.83
CA MET A 63 -15.24 10.66 12.22
C MET A 63 -15.13 10.99 10.73
N LEU A 64 -14.20 11.87 10.35
CA LEU A 64 -13.92 12.22 8.95
C LEU A 64 -13.41 11.03 8.15
N VAL A 65 -12.45 10.29 8.67
CA VAL A 65 -11.92 9.09 7.99
C VAL A 65 -13.03 8.06 7.79
N ARG A 66 -13.89 7.83 8.79
CA ARG A 66 -15.06 6.93 8.66
C ARG A 66 -16.07 7.41 7.63
N ALA A 67 -16.34 8.71 7.57
CA ALA A 67 -17.26 9.27 6.59
C ALA A 67 -16.70 9.17 5.17
N LEU A 68 -15.39 9.45 5.00
CA LEU A 68 -14.70 9.39 3.72
C LEU A 68 -14.37 7.95 3.26
N SER A 69 -14.25 6.99 4.18
CA SER A 69 -14.03 5.58 3.79
C SER A 69 -15.23 4.96 3.08
N LYS A 70 -16.42 5.50 3.29
CA LYS A 70 -17.64 5.07 2.57
C LYS A 70 -17.72 5.66 1.17
N ASP A 71 -17.35 6.94 1.04
CA ASP A 71 -17.27 7.67 -0.22
C ASP A 71 -16.26 8.82 -0.07
N SER A 72 -15.08 8.63 -0.65
CA SER A 72 -13.98 9.60 -0.59
C SER A 72 -14.19 10.84 -1.48
N ARG A 73 -15.23 10.85 -2.34
CA ARG A 73 -15.56 11.97 -3.23
C ARG A 73 -16.56 12.96 -2.63
N ARG A 74 -16.98 12.74 -1.41
CA ARG A 74 -17.93 13.61 -0.72
C ARG A 74 -17.36 15.03 -0.57
N SER A 75 -18.24 16.00 -0.82
CA SER A 75 -17.87 17.40 -0.69
C SER A 75 -17.66 17.82 0.77
N VAL A 76 -16.85 18.82 0.99
CA VAL A 76 -16.65 19.44 2.32
C VAL A 76 -17.98 19.92 2.94
N ALA A 77 -18.92 20.36 2.10
CA ALA A 77 -20.23 20.83 2.58
C ALA A 77 -21.10 19.67 3.10
N GLU A 78 -21.11 18.54 2.40
CA GLU A 78 -21.83 17.32 2.83
C GLU A 78 -21.24 16.75 4.12
N LEU A 79 -19.91 16.68 4.21
CA LEU A 79 -19.22 16.24 5.43
C LEU A 79 -19.50 17.18 6.61
N ALA A 80 -19.47 18.49 6.37
CA ALA A 80 -19.76 19.49 7.40
C ALA A 80 -21.19 19.37 7.94
N LYS A 81 -22.16 19.12 7.05
CA LYS A 81 -23.57 18.91 7.41
C LYS A 81 -23.75 17.61 8.21
N GLU A 82 -23.12 16.49 7.77
CA GLU A 82 -23.24 15.20 8.47
C GLU A 82 -22.59 15.24 9.85
N LEU A 83 -21.42 15.88 9.96
CA LEU A 83 -20.66 15.94 11.20
C LEU A 83 -21.05 17.12 12.10
N GLU A 84 -22.06 17.91 11.69
CA GLU A 84 -22.57 19.08 12.42
C GLU A 84 -21.49 20.12 12.78
N VAL A 85 -20.56 20.35 11.86
CA VAL A 85 -19.45 21.30 12.04
C VAL A 85 -19.35 22.29 10.88
N ALA A 86 -18.59 23.38 11.09
CA ALA A 86 -18.35 24.35 10.03
C ALA A 86 -17.48 23.74 8.90
N PRO A 87 -17.73 24.10 7.61
CA PRO A 87 -16.92 23.62 6.48
C PRO A 87 -15.42 23.93 6.62
N ARG A 88 -15.08 25.03 7.26
CA ARG A 88 -13.68 25.40 7.56
C ARG A 88 -13.02 24.39 8.50
N THR A 89 -13.77 23.85 9.46
CA THR A 89 -13.26 22.81 10.38
C THR A 89 -12.94 21.53 9.61
N VAL A 90 -13.85 21.09 8.73
CA VAL A 90 -13.63 19.91 7.88
C VAL A 90 -12.37 20.07 7.02
N ARG A 91 -12.22 21.20 6.29
CA ARG A 91 -11.01 21.46 5.48
C ARG A 91 -9.74 21.35 6.31
N ARG A 92 -9.70 22.05 7.45
CA ARG A 92 -8.52 22.04 8.34
C ARG A 92 -8.13 20.62 8.77
N HIS A 93 -9.10 19.77 9.08
CA HIS A 93 -8.83 18.39 9.47
C HIS A 93 -8.39 17.54 8.29
N ILE A 94 -8.99 17.69 7.10
CA ILE A 94 -8.56 16.99 5.88
C ILE A 94 -7.12 17.36 5.52
N ASP A 95 -6.81 18.67 5.49
CA ASP A 95 -5.47 19.17 5.19
C ASP A 95 -4.44 18.62 6.18
N ARG A 96 -4.79 18.58 7.46
CA ARG A 96 -3.92 18.01 8.50
C ARG A 96 -3.73 16.50 8.32
N LEU A 97 -4.81 15.74 8.11
CA LEU A 97 -4.75 14.31 7.89
C LEU A 97 -3.82 13.95 6.72
N SER A 98 -3.89 14.72 5.64
CA SER A 98 -3.02 14.53 4.47
C SER A 98 -1.58 14.96 4.76
N LYS A 99 -1.38 16.14 5.35
CA LYS A 99 -0.04 16.69 5.64
C LYS A 99 0.75 15.84 6.63
N ASP A 100 0.07 15.38 7.68
CA ASP A 100 0.68 14.56 8.74
C ASP A 100 0.69 13.06 8.39
N MET A 101 0.35 12.70 7.15
CA MET A 101 0.28 11.32 6.64
C MET A 101 -0.60 10.38 7.49
N LEU A 102 -1.63 10.93 8.15
CA LEU A 102 -2.58 10.19 8.99
C LEU A 102 -3.67 9.50 8.18
N ALA A 103 -3.94 10.01 6.99
CA ALA A 103 -4.84 9.38 6.03
C ALA A 103 -4.24 9.51 4.63
N HIS A 104 -4.31 8.44 3.87
CA HIS A 104 -3.89 8.39 2.49
C HIS A 104 -5.10 8.27 1.57
N PHE A 105 -5.24 9.21 0.65
CA PHE A 105 -6.27 9.15 -0.40
C PHE A 105 -5.66 8.44 -1.61
N SER A 106 -6.23 7.30 -1.96
CA SER A 106 -5.74 6.44 -3.03
C SER A 106 -6.87 6.08 -3.99
N LEU A 107 -6.51 5.59 -5.16
CA LEU A 107 -7.44 5.00 -6.12
C LEU A 107 -7.50 3.49 -5.88
N GLU A 108 -8.71 2.95 -5.84
CA GLU A 108 -8.92 1.51 -5.92
C GLU A 108 -9.03 1.12 -7.39
N LEU A 109 -8.05 0.36 -7.86
CA LEU A 109 -7.97 -0.07 -9.24
C LEU A 109 -8.60 -1.46 -9.39
N HIS A 110 -9.64 -1.54 -10.21
CA HIS A 110 -10.23 -2.81 -10.59
C HIS A 110 -9.47 -3.40 -11.80
N LEU A 111 -8.37 -4.08 -11.54
CA LEU A 111 -7.43 -4.58 -12.55
C LEU A 111 -8.08 -5.54 -13.55
N ASN A 112 -9.13 -6.25 -13.14
CA ASN A 112 -9.90 -7.18 -13.96
C ASN A 112 -10.91 -6.49 -14.92
N ARG A 113 -10.99 -5.15 -14.92
CA ARG A 113 -11.91 -4.38 -15.76
C ARG A 113 -11.21 -3.59 -16.87
N THR A 114 -9.94 -3.82 -17.07
CA THR A 114 -9.13 -3.19 -18.12
C THR A 114 -8.46 -4.26 -18.97
N SER A 115 -8.11 -3.91 -20.20
CA SER A 115 -7.28 -4.72 -21.10
C SER A 115 -5.77 -4.52 -20.86
N ASP A 116 -5.41 -3.57 -20.01
CA ASP A 116 -4.02 -3.25 -19.70
C ASP A 116 -3.38 -4.30 -18.80
N LEU A 117 -2.06 -4.29 -18.74
CA LEU A 117 -1.29 -5.20 -17.93
C LEU A 117 -0.87 -4.52 -16.62
N PHE A 118 -0.89 -5.30 -15.54
CA PHE A 118 -0.41 -4.87 -14.23
C PHE A 118 0.63 -5.88 -13.73
N PRO A 119 1.88 -5.76 -14.18
CA PRO A 119 2.95 -6.59 -13.66
C PRO A 119 3.33 -6.20 -12.24
N ALA A 120 3.61 -7.23 -11.43
CA ALA A 120 4.34 -7.12 -10.17
C ALA A 120 5.76 -7.62 -10.41
N LEU A 121 6.73 -6.71 -10.41
CA LEU A 121 8.15 -7.06 -10.53
C LEU A 121 8.72 -7.34 -9.14
N HIS A 122 9.24 -8.54 -8.95
CA HIS A 122 10.12 -8.85 -7.83
C HIS A 122 11.52 -8.43 -8.21
N LEU A 123 12.07 -7.51 -7.46
CA LEU A 123 13.38 -6.93 -7.67
C LEU A 123 14.26 -7.24 -6.48
N THR A 124 15.44 -7.78 -6.72
CA THR A 124 16.49 -7.95 -5.70
C THR A 124 17.69 -7.08 -6.10
N VAL A 125 18.07 -6.15 -5.24
CA VAL A 125 19.17 -5.20 -5.50
C VAL A 125 20.51 -5.87 -5.19
N LYS A 126 21.49 -5.70 -6.05
CA LYS A 126 22.88 -6.12 -5.80
C LYS A 126 23.51 -5.31 -4.66
N GLY A 127 23.68 -5.93 -3.51
CA GLY A 127 24.19 -5.44 -2.23
C GLY A 127 24.81 -4.05 -2.09
N GLY A 128 24.55 -3.40 -0.94
CA GLY A 128 25.11 -2.13 -0.45
C GLY A 128 24.07 -1.00 -0.37
N GLN A 129 24.11 -0.23 0.74
CA GLN A 129 23.15 0.85 1.04
C GLN A 129 23.03 1.95 -0.04
N ASP A 130 24.10 2.26 -0.74
CA ASP A 130 24.06 3.26 -1.83
C ASP A 130 23.33 2.72 -3.06
N LYS A 131 23.34 1.40 -3.25
CA LYS A 131 22.61 0.74 -4.34
C LYS A 131 21.11 0.69 -4.10
N GLU A 132 20.67 0.58 -2.86
CA GLU A 132 19.24 0.66 -2.50
C GLU A 132 18.66 2.04 -2.87
N LYS A 133 19.38 3.12 -2.58
CA LYS A 133 18.97 4.49 -2.98
C LYS A 133 18.92 4.65 -4.49
N ALA A 134 19.90 4.10 -5.20
CA ALA A 134 19.93 4.14 -6.66
C ALA A 134 18.80 3.30 -7.27
N ALA A 135 18.51 2.12 -6.71
CA ALA A 135 17.41 1.28 -7.12
C ALA A 135 16.06 1.96 -6.91
N LEU A 136 15.85 2.59 -5.75
CA LEU A 136 14.66 3.40 -5.47
C LEU A 136 14.53 4.58 -6.43
N ALA A 137 15.64 5.24 -6.79
CA ALA A 137 15.62 6.32 -7.77
C ALA A 137 15.22 5.81 -9.17
N MET A 138 15.68 4.62 -9.56
CA MET A 138 15.31 3.99 -10.82
C MET A 138 13.84 3.50 -10.80
N ILE A 139 13.39 2.91 -9.71
CA ILE A 139 11.98 2.55 -9.52
C ILE A 139 11.11 3.81 -9.62
N LYS A 140 11.56 4.94 -9.05
CA LYS A 140 10.91 6.24 -9.18
C LYS A 140 10.92 6.80 -10.61
N GLN A 141 11.82 6.39 -11.49
CA GLN A 141 11.75 6.74 -12.92
C GLN A 141 10.60 5.99 -13.64
N LEU A 142 10.16 4.86 -13.11
CA LEU A 142 8.91 4.23 -13.50
C LEU A 142 7.68 5.00 -12.95
N ALA A 143 7.88 6.07 -12.19
CA ALA A 143 6.92 6.74 -11.33
C ALA A 143 5.63 7.24 -12.01
N LEU A 144 5.64 7.49 -13.31
CA LEU A 144 4.41 7.82 -14.06
C LEU A 144 3.49 6.60 -14.26
N ARG A 145 4.00 5.40 -14.02
CA ARG A 145 3.29 4.12 -14.22
C ARG A 145 3.22 3.28 -12.94
N GLU A 146 3.94 3.68 -11.89
CA GLU A 146 3.94 3.00 -10.59
C GLU A 146 2.57 3.13 -9.94
N ILE A 147 2.03 2.00 -9.51
CA ILE A 147 0.79 1.93 -8.75
C ILE A 147 1.11 1.81 -7.26
N ILE A 148 2.01 0.88 -6.92
CA ILE A 148 2.44 0.65 -5.55
C ILE A 148 3.81 -0.03 -5.53
N THR A 149 4.66 0.38 -4.60
CA THR A 149 5.93 -0.28 -4.27
C THR A 149 5.91 -0.78 -2.85
N PHE A 150 6.18 -2.07 -2.67
CA PHE A 150 6.37 -2.69 -1.37
C PHE A 150 7.86 -2.76 -1.07
N ASN A 151 8.26 -2.14 0.03
CA ASN A 151 9.59 -2.22 0.62
C ASN A 151 9.48 -3.10 1.88
N PHE A 152 10.49 -3.90 2.15
CA PHE A 152 10.49 -4.80 3.28
C PHE A 152 11.52 -4.36 4.32
N GLY A 153 11.08 -4.25 5.59
CA GLY A 153 11.96 -3.85 6.68
C GLY A 153 12.93 -4.95 7.11
N ASP A 154 12.55 -6.22 6.87
CA ASP A 154 13.33 -7.41 7.15
C ASP A 154 14.25 -7.82 5.99
N ARG A 155 14.00 -7.30 4.79
CA ARG A 155 14.75 -7.57 3.55
C ARG A 155 14.86 -6.29 2.70
N PRO A 156 15.68 -5.34 3.10
CA PRO A 156 15.75 -4.01 2.47
C PRO A 156 16.25 -4.05 1.01
N GLU A 157 16.91 -5.13 0.60
CA GLU A 157 17.34 -5.35 -0.78
C GLU A 157 16.22 -5.80 -1.72
N GLN A 158 15.06 -6.17 -1.18
CA GLN A 158 13.93 -6.68 -1.96
C GLN A 158 12.82 -5.66 -2.10
N PHE A 159 12.26 -5.61 -3.31
CA PHE A 159 11.12 -4.76 -3.65
C PHE A 159 10.10 -5.55 -4.47
N ILE A 160 8.82 -5.24 -4.29
CA ILE A 160 7.77 -5.63 -5.23
C ILE A 160 7.15 -4.36 -5.76
N VAL A 161 7.30 -4.13 -7.07
CA VAL A 161 6.77 -2.96 -7.75
C VAL A 161 5.63 -3.36 -8.66
N VAL A 162 4.44 -2.86 -8.36
CA VAL A 162 3.27 -3.01 -9.25
C VAL A 162 3.14 -1.75 -10.07
N PHE A 163 3.10 -1.90 -11.38
CA PHE A 163 2.98 -0.76 -12.29
C PHE A 163 2.05 -1.08 -13.48
N TRP A 164 1.64 -0.05 -14.18
CA TRP A 164 0.85 -0.17 -15.40
C TRP A 164 1.76 -0.37 -16.61
N SER A 165 1.37 -1.28 -17.50
CA SER A 165 2.03 -1.52 -18.79
C SER A 165 0.99 -1.66 -19.89
N SER A 166 1.23 -0.97 -21.00
CA SER A 166 0.30 -0.95 -22.14
C SER A 166 0.30 -2.26 -22.93
N SER A 167 1.37 -3.04 -22.86
CA SER A 167 1.53 -4.28 -23.62
C SER A 167 2.63 -5.18 -23.04
N ILE A 168 2.69 -6.41 -23.51
CA ILE A 168 3.81 -7.34 -23.22
C ILE A 168 5.13 -6.78 -23.77
N GLY A 169 5.10 -6.10 -24.92
CA GLY A 169 6.29 -5.44 -25.48
C GLY A 169 6.86 -4.37 -24.54
N ASP A 170 6.01 -3.46 -24.07
CA ASP A 170 6.36 -2.41 -23.10
C ASP A 170 6.88 -3.00 -21.78
N LEU A 171 6.29 -4.09 -21.30
CA LEU A 171 6.78 -4.82 -20.13
C LEU A 171 8.19 -5.38 -20.37
N ASN A 172 8.42 -6.03 -21.51
CA ASN A 172 9.72 -6.61 -21.85
C ASN A 172 10.81 -5.54 -21.99
N GLU A 173 10.50 -4.38 -22.59
CA GLU A 173 11.41 -3.24 -22.65
C GLU A 173 11.77 -2.74 -21.24
N THR A 174 10.77 -2.60 -20.38
CA THR A 174 10.97 -2.20 -18.98
C THR A 174 11.88 -3.18 -18.22
N ILE A 175 11.66 -4.49 -18.38
CA ILE A 175 12.49 -5.52 -17.76
C ILE A 175 13.93 -5.43 -18.29
N ALA A 176 14.09 -5.32 -19.62
CA ALA A 176 15.42 -5.22 -20.24
C ALA A 176 16.21 -3.99 -19.77
N ASP A 177 15.53 -2.84 -19.56
CA ASP A 177 16.18 -1.63 -19.03
C ASP A 177 16.60 -1.79 -17.57
N LEU A 178 15.78 -2.44 -16.74
CA LEU A 178 16.13 -2.77 -15.37
C LEU A 178 17.34 -3.72 -15.31
N GLU A 179 17.36 -4.77 -16.12
CA GLU A 179 18.48 -5.71 -16.19
C GLU A 179 19.77 -5.05 -16.70
N LYS A 180 19.68 -4.24 -17.77
CA LYS A 180 20.81 -3.49 -18.33
C LYS A 180 21.42 -2.49 -17.35
N SER A 181 20.65 -1.99 -16.40
CA SER A 181 21.16 -1.08 -15.36
C SER A 181 22.25 -1.70 -14.51
N GLY A 182 22.30 -3.04 -14.43
CA GLY A 182 23.23 -3.80 -13.60
C GLY A 182 23.01 -3.66 -12.09
N MET A 183 21.96 -2.94 -11.67
CA MET A 183 21.65 -2.69 -10.25
C MET A 183 20.93 -3.84 -9.58
N PHE A 184 20.23 -4.66 -10.35
CA PHE A 184 19.43 -5.77 -9.82
C PHE A 184 20.14 -7.11 -10.05
N GLU A 185 20.08 -7.97 -9.05
CA GLU A 185 20.50 -9.38 -9.14
C GLU A 185 19.40 -10.20 -9.79
N GLU A 186 18.15 -9.87 -9.46
CA GLU A 186 16.97 -10.53 -10.00
C GLU A 186 15.91 -9.50 -10.40
N VAL A 187 15.31 -9.73 -11.58
CA VAL A 187 14.13 -9.02 -12.07
C VAL A 187 13.11 -10.08 -12.52
N ARG A 188 12.11 -10.37 -11.69
CA ARG A 188 11.14 -11.43 -11.95
C ARG A 188 9.72 -10.89 -12.08
N PRO A 189 9.12 -10.93 -13.27
CA PRO A 189 7.77 -10.44 -13.50
C PRO A 189 6.70 -11.48 -13.13
N ASN A 190 5.59 -11.00 -12.56
CA ASN A 190 4.34 -11.72 -12.42
C ASN A 190 3.20 -10.81 -12.87
N LEU A 191 2.28 -11.28 -13.69
CA LEU A 191 1.11 -10.49 -14.08
C LEU A 191 0.02 -10.62 -13.03
N ILE A 192 -0.51 -9.51 -12.56
CA ILE A 192 -1.68 -9.49 -11.69
C ILE A 192 -2.93 -9.70 -12.53
N LEU A 193 -3.72 -10.71 -12.20
CA LEU A 193 -4.95 -11.07 -12.88
C LEU A 193 -6.18 -10.46 -12.21
N ASP A 194 -6.16 -10.39 -10.88
CA ASP A 194 -7.25 -9.85 -10.06
C ASP A 194 -6.70 -9.25 -8.78
N ALA A 195 -7.36 -8.22 -8.28
CA ALA A 195 -7.06 -7.63 -6.98
C ALA A 195 -8.37 -7.41 -6.22
N ARG A 196 -8.39 -7.84 -4.97
CA ARG A 196 -9.54 -7.69 -4.08
C ARG A 196 -9.13 -6.95 -2.82
N TYR A 197 -9.91 -5.96 -2.46
CA TYR A 197 -9.73 -5.15 -1.28
C TYR A 197 -10.73 -5.57 -0.21
N TYR A 198 -10.27 -5.67 1.02
CA TYR A 198 -11.06 -6.05 2.17
C TYR A 198 -11.01 -4.95 3.23
N GLU A 199 -12.11 -4.71 3.91
CA GLU A 199 -12.24 -3.60 4.87
C GLU A 199 -11.42 -3.77 6.17
N GLY A 200 -10.73 -4.89 6.38
CA GLY A 200 -10.05 -5.23 7.63
C GLY A 200 -9.18 -4.11 8.20
N ALA A 201 -8.26 -3.55 7.41
CA ALA A 201 -7.39 -2.46 7.86
C ALA A 201 -8.12 -1.12 8.02
N ARG A 202 -9.18 -0.88 7.24
CA ARG A 202 -10.01 0.34 7.34
C ARG A 202 -10.82 0.39 8.64
N ALA A 203 -11.08 -0.77 9.25
CA ALA A 203 -11.79 -0.87 10.52
C ALA A 203 -10.90 -0.59 11.74
N LEU A 204 -9.58 -0.54 11.58
CA LEU A 204 -8.65 -0.26 12.68
C LEU A 204 -8.81 1.20 13.10
N THR A 205 -9.38 1.41 14.26
CA THR A 205 -9.46 2.75 14.87
C THR A 205 -8.20 2.94 15.70
N PRO A 206 -7.31 3.88 15.33
CA PRO A 206 -6.13 4.16 16.13
C PRO A 206 -6.53 4.71 17.51
N PRO A 207 -5.65 4.64 18.52
CA PRO A 207 -5.92 5.22 19.83
C PRO A 207 -6.16 6.72 19.70
N VAL A 208 -7.32 7.19 20.18
CA VAL A 208 -7.77 8.58 20.05
C VAL A 208 -7.50 9.32 21.34
N ARG A 209 -6.87 10.49 21.26
CA ARG A 209 -6.82 11.42 22.40
C ARG A 209 -8.14 12.19 22.49
N GLY A 210 -8.88 11.96 23.57
CA GLY A 210 -10.14 12.65 23.87
C GLY A 210 -11.35 11.71 23.87
N LYS A 211 -12.48 12.20 24.39
CA LYS A 211 -13.74 11.44 24.38
C LYS A 211 -14.34 11.49 22.99
N MET A 212 -14.71 10.35 22.43
CA MET A 212 -15.53 10.30 21.23
C MET A 212 -16.88 10.97 21.51
N PRO A 213 -17.38 11.84 20.62
CA PRO A 213 -18.76 12.29 20.72
C PRO A 213 -19.70 11.08 20.64
N LYS A 214 -20.81 11.17 21.38
CA LYS A 214 -21.85 10.14 21.41
C LYS A 214 -22.57 10.03 20.08
#